data_7a9edaad9ec75932098e2d799b144984
#
_entry.id   7a9edaad9ec75932098e2d799b144984
#
_cell.length_a   1.000
_cell.length_b   1.000
_cell.length_c   1.000
_cell.angle_alpha   90.00
_cell.angle_beta   90.00
_cell.angle_gamma   90.00
#
_symmetry.space_group_name_H-M   'P 1'
#
loop_
_entity.id
_entity.type
_entity.pdbx_description
1 polymer ?
#
loop_
_entity_poly.entity_id
_entity_poly.type
_entity_poly.pdbx_seq_one_letter_code
_entity_poly.pdbx_strand_id
1 'polypeptide(L)'
;GELIYPTEYDPPEVPNSTGNNNDWGDNDNNGGGIPVMPMTPAHPTAFETRQLGTIFNVEVTGISDDKSIVEMTVVPEIVDFDGFINYGTSLFVPMVSQEKDAKEDVVMVKTSDNFILQPVFSTRRLTAPVRIATGNTLVIGALKKSTSITYEDKIPVLGDIPWVGRLFRSKGSKEQRKAIIIMVKAEVVDPGGKKL
;
A
#
# COMPACT_ATOMS: atom_id res chain seq x y z
N GLY A 1 -11.07 3.99 -9.55
CA GLY A 1 -9.69 4.37 -9.78
C GLY A 1 -8.79 3.16 -9.95
N GLU A 2 -7.56 3.42 -10.34
CA GLU A 2 -6.53 2.41 -10.51
C GLU A 2 -5.27 2.86 -9.78
N LEU A 3 -4.58 1.91 -9.16
CA LEU A 3 -3.28 2.12 -8.54
C LEU A 3 -2.25 1.26 -9.25
N ILE A 4 -1.18 1.90 -9.74
CA ILE A 4 -0.01 1.22 -10.28
C ILE A 4 1.01 1.14 -9.16
N TYR A 5 1.54 -0.03 -8.91
CA TYR A 5 2.51 -0.27 -7.84
C TYR A 5 3.58 -1.26 -8.28
N PRO A 6 4.80 -1.15 -7.73
CA PRO A 6 5.88 -2.07 -8.03
C PRO A 6 5.64 -3.43 -7.38
N THR A 7 5.94 -4.50 -8.12
CA THR A 7 5.82 -5.90 -7.66
C THR A 7 7.16 -6.58 -7.54
N GLU A 8 8.13 -6.15 -8.34
CA GLU A 8 9.48 -6.69 -8.31
C GLU A 8 10.51 -5.58 -8.13
N TYR A 9 11.58 -5.90 -7.44
CA TYR A 9 12.71 -5.01 -7.18
C TYR A 9 14.01 -5.76 -7.46
N ASP A 10 14.91 -5.14 -8.19
CA ASP A 10 16.27 -5.61 -8.25
C ASP A 10 17.00 -5.33 -6.92
N PRO A 11 17.78 -6.29 -6.42
CA PRO A 11 18.51 -6.12 -5.16
C PRO A 11 19.54 -4.99 -5.26
N PRO A 12 19.97 -4.42 -4.11
CA PRO A 12 21.09 -3.51 -4.08
C PRO A 12 22.35 -4.19 -4.62
N GLU A 13 23.03 -3.52 -5.55
CA GLU A 13 24.26 -4.05 -6.15
C GLU A 13 25.46 -3.22 -5.73
N VAL A 14 26.54 -3.90 -5.40
CA VAL A 14 27.87 -3.31 -5.33
C VAL A 14 28.49 -3.45 -6.72
N PRO A 15 28.86 -2.36 -7.39
CA PRO A 15 29.50 -2.46 -8.69
C PRO A 15 30.71 -3.37 -8.59
N ASN A 16 30.70 -4.45 -9.37
CA ASN A 16 31.82 -5.37 -9.43
C ASN A 16 32.97 -4.63 -10.10
N SER A 17 33.95 -4.20 -9.34
CA SER A 17 35.19 -3.68 -9.90
C SER A 17 35.98 -4.83 -10.53
N THR A 18 35.44 -5.40 -11.63
CA THR A 18 36.19 -6.26 -12.53
C THR A 18 37.04 -5.36 -13.45
N GLY A 19 37.74 -4.42 -12.88
CA GLY A 19 38.81 -3.68 -13.51
C GLY A 19 40.14 -4.36 -13.15
N ASN A 20 40.81 -4.85 -14.18
CA ASN A 20 42.18 -5.32 -14.23
C ASN A 20 43.01 -4.91 -12.99
N ASN A 21 43.49 -5.89 -12.22
CA ASN A 21 44.28 -5.74 -11.01
C ASN A 21 45.67 -5.07 -11.21
N ASN A 22 45.85 -4.26 -12.25
CA ASN A 22 47.14 -3.67 -12.59
C ASN A 22 47.20 -2.14 -12.58
N ASP A 23 46.11 -1.46 -12.18
CA ASP A 23 46.11 0.02 -12.17
C ASP A 23 45.98 0.64 -10.77
N TRP A 24 46.28 -0.12 -9.74
CA TRP A 24 46.64 0.46 -8.45
C TRP A 24 48.11 0.80 -8.49
N GLY A 25 48.44 1.85 -9.28
CA GLY A 25 49.80 2.36 -9.38
C GLY A 25 50.30 2.68 -7.98
N ASP A 26 51.50 2.11 -7.69
CA ASP A 26 52.40 2.59 -6.69
C ASP A 26 52.53 4.12 -6.81
N ASN A 27 51.71 4.83 -6.08
CA ASN A 27 51.95 6.21 -5.72
C ASN A 27 52.08 6.25 -4.20
N ASP A 28 53.30 5.97 -3.77
CA ASP A 28 53.82 6.37 -2.47
C ASP A 28 53.58 7.86 -2.27
N ASN A 29 52.43 8.24 -1.81
CA ASN A 29 52.25 9.40 -0.94
C ASN A 29 50.75 9.66 -0.74
N ASN A 30 50.36 9.48 0.50
CA ASN A 30 49.23 10.13 1.15
C ASN A 30 47.86 9.40 1.18
N GLY A 31 47.58 8.86 2.36
CA GLY A 31 46.24 8.74 2.87
C GLY A 31 45.46 7.58 2.28
N GLY A 32 45.57 6.39 2.88
CA GLY A 32 44.74 5.23 2.60
C GLY A 32 43.25 5.49 2.84
N GLY A 33 42.59 6.22 1.95
CA GLY A 33 41.17 6.28 1.88
C GLY A 33 40.63 4.95 1.36
N ILE A 34 39.81 4.25 2.13
CA ILE A 34 39.09 3.09 1.60
C ILE A 34 38.24 3.62 0.44
N PRO A 35 38.34 3.04 -0.77
CA PRO A 35 37.51 3.47 -1.88
C PRO A 35 36.06 3.26 -1.49
N VAL A 36 35.27 4.33 -1.42
CA VAL A 36 33.81 4.25 -1.23
C VAL A 36 33.26 3.62 -2.50
N MET A 37 32.90 2.35 -2.43
CA MET A 37 32.23 1.69 -3.55
C MET A 37 30.80 2.25 -3.65
N PRO A 38 30.44 2.86 -4.79
CA PRO A 38 29.07 3.30 -4.99
C PRO A 38 28.16 2.08 -4.95
N MET A 39 27.18 2.08 -4.06
CA MET A 39 26.20 1.01 -3.95
C MET A 39 24.89 1.49 -4.59
N THR A 40 24.37 0.72 -5.54
CA THR A 40 23.07 1.00 -6.16
C THR A 40 21.95 0.52 -5.21
N PRO A 41 21.02 1.38 -4.81
CA PRO A 41 19.88 0.94 -4.01
C PRO A 41 18.93 0.04 -4.83
N ALA A 42 18.09 -0.74 -4.16
CA ALA A 42 17.05 -1.50 -4.84
C ALA A 42 16.16 -0.57 -5.67
N HIS A 43 15.85 -0.98 -6.89
CA HIS A 43 14.96 -0.24 -7.78
C HIS A 43 13.87 -1.14 -8.36
N PRO A 44 12.66 -0.61 -8.59
CA PRO A 44 11.56 -1.40 -9.10
C PRO A 44 11.75 -1.75 -10.57
N THR A 45 11.47 -3.01 -10.93
CA THR A 45 11.63 -3.56 -12.29
C THR A 45 10.31 -4.00 -12.92
N ALA A 46 9.32 -4.38 -12.10
CA ALA A 46 8.01 -4.74 -12.59
C ALA A 46 6.90 -3.99 -11.84
N PHE A 47 5.80 -3.74 -12.54
CA PHE A 47 4.66 -3.01 -12.02
C PHE A 47 3.38 -3.75 -12.34
N GLU A 48 2.42 -3.70 -11.40
CA GLU A 48 1.05 -4.16 -11.59
C GLU A 48 0.06 -3.03 -11.34
N THR A 49 -1.12 -3.19 -11.96
CA THR A 49 -2.24 -2.27 -11.77
C THR A 49 -3.35 -2.97 -11.02
N ARG A 50 -3.85 -2.34 -9.97
CA ARG A 50 -5.02 -2.82 -9.21
C ARG A 50 -6.13 -1.79 -9.22
N GLN A 51 -7.34 -2.24 -9.49
CA GLN A 51 -8.52 -1.40 -9.44
C GLN A 51 -8.90 -1.10 -7.99
N LEU A 52 -9.21 0.18 -7.72
CA LEU A 52 -9.64 0.69 -6.43
C LEU A 52 -11.08 1.16 -6.49
N GLY A 53 -11.75 1.10 -5.34
CA GLY A 53 -13.12 1.55 -5.19
C GLY A 53 -14.12 0.41 -5.21
N THR A 54 -15.31 0.66 -5.70
CA THR A 54 -16.40 -0.33 -5.72
C THR A 54 -16.49 -0.96 -7.10
N ILE A 55 -16.36 -2.28 -7.13
CA ILE A 55 -16.50 -3.12 -8.32
C ILE A 55 -17.76 -3.96 -8.11
N PHE A 56 -18.61 -4.05 -9.12
CA PHE A 56 -19.82 -4.81 -9.07
C PHE A 56 -19.93 -5.74 -10.28
N ASN A 57 -19.65 -7.01 -10.05
CA ASN A 57 -19.74 -8.03 -11.07
C ASN A 57 -21.08 -8.78 -10.94
N VAL A 58 -21.77 -8.95 -12.06
CA VAL A 58 -23.04 -9.68 -12.15
C VAL A 58 -22.94 -10.68 -13.26
N GLU A 59 -23.27 -11.92 -12.95
CA GLU A 59 -23.37 -13.02 -13.90
C GLU A 59 -24.79 -13.58 -13.85
N VAL A 60 -25.52 -13.46 -14.95
CA VAL A 60 -26.86 -14.06 -15.08
C VAL A 60 -26.68 -15.55 -15.38
N THR A 61 -27.18 -16.41 -14.48
CA THR A 61 -27.08 -17.86 -14.59
C THR A 61 -28.28 -18.52 -15.23
N GLY A 62 -29.46 -17.87 -15.14
CA GLY A 62 -30.66 -18.41 -15.74
C GLY A 62 -31.83 -17.44 -15.70
N ILE A 63 -32.81 -17.74 -16.54
CA ILE A 63 -34.12 -17.06 -16.56
C ILE A 63 -35.16 -18.18 -16.62
N SER A 64 -36.20 -18.09 -15.82
CA SER A 64 -37.29 -19.06 -15.83
C SER A 64 -38.06 -19.03 -17.19
N ASP A 65 -38.71 -20.14 -17.55
CA ASP A 65 -39.40 -20.27 -18.83
C ASP A 65 -40.53 -19.23 -18.99
N ASP A 66 -41.17 -18.86 -17.90
CA ASP A 66 -42.23 -17.82 -17.85
C ASP A 66 -41.67 -16.40 -17.79
N LYS A 67 -40.30 -16.25 -17.82
CA LYS A 67 -39.58 -14.98 -17.75
C LYS A 67 -39.87 -14.14 -16.48
N SER A 68 -40.47 -14.75 -15.48
CA SER A 68 -40.82 -14.07 -14.25
C SER A 68 -39.69 -13.96 -13.23
N ILE A 69 -38.74 -14.90 -13.30
CA ILE A 69 -37.61 -14.98 -12.34
C ILE A 69 -36.29 -14.96 -13.09
N VAL A 70 -35.37 -14.15 -12.58
CA VAL A 70 -33.98 -14.07 -13.04
C VAL A 70 -33.10 -14.64 -11.94
N GLU A 71 -32.26 -15.60 -12.29
CA GLU A 71 -31.21 -16.16 -11.45
C GLU A 71 -29.88 -15.55 -11.83
N MET A 72 -29.14 -15.07 -10.85
CA MET A 72 -27.84 -14.45 -11.07
C MET A 72 -26.91 -14.63 -9.88
N THR A 73 -25.63 -14.58 -10.15
CA THR A 73 -24.60 -14.46 -9.13
C THR A 73 -24.08 -13.04 -9.12
N VAL A 74 -24.11 -12.40 -7.97
CA VAL A 74 -23.63 -11.03 -7.79
C VAL A 74 -22.41 -11.02 -6.89
N VAL A 75 -21.37 -10.29 -7.30
CA VAL A 75 -20.09 -10.20 -6.59
C VAL A 75 -19.73 -8.74 -6.41
N PRO A 76 -20.31 -8.05 -5.42
CA PRO A 76 -19.81 -6.74 -5.02
C PRO A 76 -18.46 -6.86 -4.33
N GLU A 77 -17.53 -6.02 -4.72
CA GLU A 77 -16.19 -5.92 -4.15
C GLU A 77 -15.84 -4.45 -3.89
N ILE A 78 -15.29 -4.18 -2.71
CA ILE A 78 -14.77 -2.86 -2.35
C ILE A 78 -13.30 -3.03 -2.03
N VAL A 79 -12.47 -2.30 -2.75
CA VAL A 79 -11.01 -2.28 -2.57
C VAL A 79 -10.60 -0.88 -2.14
N ASP A 80 -10.12 -0.76 -0.91
CA ASP A 80 -9.52 0.45 -0.36
C ASP A 80 -7.99 0.30 -0.35
N PHE A 81 -7.29 1.37 -0.69
CA PHE A 81 -5.85 1.46 -0.53
C PHE A 81 -5.53 2.07 0.84
N ASP A 82 -4.80 1.34 1.68
CA ASP A 82 -4.50 1.76 3.05
C ASP A 82 -3.11 2.43 3.18
N GLY A 83 -2.24 2.27 2.19
CA GLY A 83 -0.92 2.88 2.18
C GLY A 83 0.18 1.93 1.70
N PHE A 84 1.43 2.37 1.87
CA PHE A 84 2.61 1.57 1.58
C PHE A 84 3.33 1.18 2.87
N ILE A 85 3.83 -0.05 2.91
CA ILE A 85 4.78 -0.50 3.93
C ILE A 85 6.15 -0.60 3.28
N ASN A 86 7.17 -0.04 3.93
CA ASN A 86 8.54 -0.17 3.48
C ASN A 86 9.20 -1.39 4.13
N TYR A 87 9.63 -2.33 3.32
CA TYR A 87 10.40 -3.52 3.72
C TYR A 87 11.91 -3.36 3.46
N GLY A 88 12.32 -2.24 2.88
CA GLY A 88 13.72 -1.97 2.64
C GLY A 88 14.48 -1.64 3.94
N THR A 89 15.74 -2.02 3.97
CA THR A 89 16.67 -1.71 5.06
C THR A 89 17.71 -0.72 4.58
N SER A 90 18.10 0.23 5.44
CA SER A 90 19.17 1.18 5.11
C SER A 90 20.48 0.46 4.82
N LEU A 91 21.22 0.96 3.83
CA LEU A 91 22.52 0.46 3.43
C LEU A 91 23.61 1.20 4.19
N PHE A 92 24.53 0.44 4.78
CA PHE A 92 25.66 0.96 5.54
C PHE A 92 26.97 0.50 4.92
N VAL A 93 27.93 1.39 4.84
CA VAL A 93 29.30 1.08 4.38
C VAL A 93 30.26 1.32 5.53
N PRO A 94 31.18 0.38 5.80
CA PRO A 94 32.23 0.59 6.79
C PRO A 94 33.20 1.67 6.29
N MET A 95 33.46 2.67 7.11
CA MET A 95 34.50 3.68 6.90
C MET A 95 35.48 3.65 8.04
N VAL A 96 36.76 3.76 7.74
CA VAL A 96 37.79 3.92 8.76
C VAL A 96 37.91 5.39 9.09
N SER A 97 37.72 5.73 10.36
CA SER A 97 37.91 7.10 10.81
C SER A 97 39.39 7.44 10.83
N GLN A 98 39.78 8.46 10.05
CA GLN A 98 41.19 8.98 10.01
C GLN A 98 41.40 10.03 11.11
N GLU A 99 41.11 9.71 12.35
CA GLU A 99 41.50 10.59 13.44
C GLU A 99 42.96 10.28 13.83
N LYS A 100 43.79 11.30 13.81
CA LYS A 100 45.27 11.25 13.81
C LYS A 100 45.88 10.59 15.08
N ASP A 101 45.09 10.30 16.08
CA ASP A 101 45.53 9.77 17.39
C ASP A 101 44.66 8.60 17.93
N ALA A 102 43.68 8.10 17.16
CA ALA A 102 42.85 6.99 17.58
C ALA A 102 43.19 5.70 16.81
N LYS A 103 43.13 4.57 17.50
CA LYS A 103 43.11 3.24 16.86
C LYS A 103 42.08 3.25 15.73
N GLU A 104 42.43 2.62 14.61
CA GLU A 104 41.56 2.44 13.46
C GLU A 104 40.16 1.94 13.93
N ASP A 105 39.24 2.87 14.02
CA ASP A 105 37.87 2.57 14.42
C ASP A 105 37.00 2.51 13.18
N VAL A 106 36.39 1.36 12.92
CA VAL A 106 35.52 1.17 11.76
C VAL A 106 34.12 1.70 12.11
N VAL A 107 33.75 2.82 11.50
CA VAL A 107 32.44 3.42 11.66
C VAL A 107 31.53 3.03 10.49
N MET A 108 30.36 2.53 10.81
CA MET A 108 29.33 2.23 9.79
C MET A 108 28.60 3.50 9.39
N VAL A 109 28.83 3.98 8.19
CA VAL A 109 28.17 5.17 7.66
C VAL A 109 26.99 4.77 6.78
N LYS A 110 25.82 5.35 7.07
CA LYS A 110 24.64 5.15 6.24
C LYS A 110 24.84 5.81 4.89
N THR A 111 24.80 5.01 3.82
CA THR A 111 25.03 5.48 2.45
C THR A 111 23.73 5.78 1.72
N SER A 112 22.69 4.98 1.95
CA SER A 112 21.39 5.15 1.29
C SER A 112 20.26 4.56 2.10
N ASP A 113 19.08 5.15 1.93
CA ASP A 113 17.82 4.51 2.33
C ASP A 113 17.38 3.61 1.18
N ASN A 114 17.22 2.33 1.48
CA ASN A 114 16.72 1.37 0.52
C ASN A 114 15.21 1.23 0.70
N PHE A 115 14.42 1.71 -0.27
CA PHE A 115 12.96 1.68 -0.19
C PHE A 115 12.41 0.53 -1.04
N ILE A 116 11.78 -0.43 -0.39
CA ILE A 116 11.01 -1.51 -1.02
C ILE A 116 9.57 -1.34 -0.56
N LEU A 117 8.78 -0.60 -1.34
CA LEU A 117 7.43 -0.21 -0.97
C LEU A 117 6.43 -1.25 -1.46
N GLN A 118 5.71 -1.85 -0.52
CA GLN A 118 4.61 -2.78 -0.81
C GLN A 118 3.27 -2.13 -0.46
N PRO A 119 2.30 -2.13 -1.38
CA PRO A 119 0.98 -1.57 -1.12
C PRO A 119 0.16 -2.48 -0.23
N VAL A 120 -0.65 -1.87 0.62
CA VAL A 120 -1.61 -2.56 1.48
C VAL A 120 -3.01 -2.21 1.03
N PHE A 121 -3.82 -3.23 0.79
CA PHE A 121 -5.21 -3.09 0.37
C PHE A 121 -6.15 -3.73 1.37
N SER A 122 -7.23 -3.04 1.70
CA SER A 122 -8.39 -3.62 2.39
C SER A 122 -9.43 -4.01 1.36
N THR A 123 -9.68 -5.31 1.23
CA THR A 123 -10.67 -5.83 0.29
C THR A 123 -11.87 -6.41 1.04
N ARG A 124 -13.07 -5.99 0.65
CA ARG A 124 -14.34 -6.56 1.10
C ARG A 124 -15.07 -7.10 -0.10
N ARG A 125 -15.27 -8.39 -0.13
CA ARG A 125 -15.94 -9.09 -1.23
C ARG A 125 -17.06 -9.95 -0.68
N LEU A 126 -18.21 -9.91 -1.36
CA LEU A 126 -19.35 -10.78 -1.09
C LEU A 126 -19.70 -11.51 -2.38
N THR A 127 -19.96 -12.81 -2.30
CA THR A 127 -20.49 -13.58 -3.44
C THR A 127 -21.86 -14.10 -3.02
N ALA A 128 -22.90 -13.70 -3.73
CA ALA A 128 -24.26 -14.09 -3.43
C ALA A 128 -25.00 -14.57 -4.68
N PRO A 129 -25.40 -15.85 -4.73
CA PRO A 129 -26.39 -16.31 -5.69
C PRO A 129 -27.76 -15.78 -5.29
N VAL A 130 -28.46 -15.14 -6.22
CA VAL A 130 -29.77 -14.51 -5.95
C VAL A 130 -30.78 -14.89 -7.02
N ARG A 131 -32.05 -15.00 -6.58
CA ARG A 131 -33.22 -15.16 -7.44
C ARG A 131 -34.13 -13.97 -7.22
N ILE A 132 -34.47 -13.29 -8.29
CA ILE A 132 -35.26 -12.07 -8.22
C ILE A 132 -36.39 -12.12 -9.25
N ALA A 133 -37.58 -11.76 -8.82
CA ALA A 133 -38.70 -11.61 -9.76
C ALA A 133 -38.48 -10.35 -10.61
N THR A 134 -38.82 -10.45 -11.89
CA THR A 134 -38.68 -9.35 -12.85
C THR A 134 -39.37 -8.08 -12.35
N GLY A 135 -38.65 -6.96 -12.40
CA GLY A 135 -39.13 -5.67 -11.95
C GLY A 135 -38.97 -5.39 -10.45
N ASN A 136 -38.66 -6.39 -9.64
CA ASN A 136 -38.45 -6.23 -8.21
C ASN A 136 -37.03 -5.82 -7.87
N THR A 137 -36.85 -5.23 -6.69
CA THR A 137 -35.57 -4.84 -6.14
C THR A 137 -35.26 -5.74 -4.94
N LEU A 138 -34.07 -6.34 -4.96
CA LEU A 138 -33.53 -7.16 -3.87
C LEU A 138 -32.39 -6.44 -3.18
N VAL A 139 -32.42 -6.40 -1.85
CA VAL A 139 -31.30 -5.94 -1.03
C VAL A 139 -30.41 -7.16 -0.74
N ILE A 140 -29.17 -7.13 -1.24
CA ILE A 140 -28.21 -8.23 -1.09
C ILE A 140 -27.50 -8.14 0.24
N GLY A 141 -27.16 -6.92 0.68
CA GLY A 141 -26.44 -6.71 1.93
C GLY A 141 -26.13 -5.26 2.21
N ALA A 142 -25.60 -5.05 3.41
CA ALA A 142 -25.08 -3.76 3.83
C ALA A 142 -23.66 -3.92 4.35
N LEU A 143 -22.75 -3.07 3.86
CA LEU A 143 -21.36 -2.98 4.31
C LEU A 143 -21.20 -1.73 5.15
N LYS A 144 -20.75 -1.89 6.40
CA LYS A 144 -20.49 -0.78 7.31
C LYS A 144 -18.98 -0.64 7.53
N LYS A 145 -18.46 0.56 7.31
CA LYS A 145 -17.10 0.94 7.67
C LYS A 145 -17.16 1.97 8.79
N SER A 146 -16.50 1.68 9.91
CA SER A 146 -16.31 2.63 11.01
C SER A 146 -14.83 2.95 11.09
N THR A 147 -14.49 4.23 10.99
CA THR A 147 -13.13 4.72 11.15
C THR A 147 -13.11 5.67 12.34
N SER A 148 -12.29 5.36 13.35
CA SER A 148 -12.07 6.24 14.49
C SER A 148 -10.72 6.92 14.33
N ILE A 149 -10.73 8.24 14.32
CA ILE A 149 -9.53 9.07 14.26
C ILE A 149 -9.43 9.78 15.61
N THR A 150 -8.37 9.47 16.35
CA THR A 150 -8.05 10.17 17.58
C THR A 150 -6.92 11.15 17.28
N TYR A 151 -7.13 12.40 17.60
CA TYR A 151 -6.10 13.43 17.52
C TYR A 151 -5.83 13.99 18.90
N GLU A 152 -4.57 14.27 19.16
CA GLU A 152 -4.09 14.85 20.40
C GLU A 152 -3.18 16.05 20.05
N ASP A 153 -3.67 17.24 20.33
CA ASP A 153 -2.88 18.46 20.24
C ASP A 153 -2.35 18.80 21.62
N LYS A 154 -1.02 18.88 21.73
CA LYS A 154 -0.34 19.30 22.95
C LYS A 154 0.64 20.43 22.66
N ILE A 155 0.74 21.39 23.57
CA ILE A 155 1.79 22.37 23.53
C ILE A 155 3.08 21.70 24.01
N PRO A 156 4.16 21.69 23.20
CA PRO A 156 5.42 21.10 23.62
C PRO A 156 5.91 21.77 24.92
N VAL A 157 6.49 20.97 25.83
CA VAL A 157 6.97 21.37 27.16
C VAL A 157 5.86 21.58 28.20
N LEU A 158 4.83 22.39 27.92
CA LEU A 158 3.76 22.68 28.88
C LEU A 158 2.77 21.53 29.02
N GLY A 159 2.57 20.74 27.95
CA GLY A 159 1.70 19.57 27.98
C GLY A 159 2.24 18.38 28.78
N ASP A 160 3.53 18.37 29.11
CA ASP A 160 4.18 17.26 29.81
C ASP A 160 4.37 17.51 31.32
N ILE A 161 3.96 18.70 31.83
CA ILE A 161 4.05 19.05 33.24
C ILE A 161 3.01 18.25 34.03
N PRO A 162 3.41 17.48 35.07
CA PRO A 162 2.48 16.80 35.95
C PRO A 162 1.56 17.82 36.63
N TRP A 163 0.26 17.53 36.73
CA TRP A 163 -0.82 18.32 37.33
C TRP A 163 -1.37 19.45 36.46
N VAL A 164 -0.55 20.22 35.75
CA VAL A 164 -0.96 21.38 34.95
C VAL A 164 -1.08 21.04 33.46
N GLY A 165 -0.34 20.05 32.96
CA GLY A 165 -0.28 19.68 31.55
C GLY A 165 -1.64 19.32 30.92
N ARG A 166 -2.62 18.92 31.76
CA ARG A 166 -3.98 18.62 31.29
C ARG A 166 -4.71 19.83 30.72
N LEU A 167 -4.38 21.04 31.18
CA LEU A 167 -4.95 22.29 30.65
C LEU A 167 -4.37 22.69 29.29
N PHE A 168 -3.23 22.11 28.92
CA PHE A 168 -2.49 22.39 27.68
C PHE A 168 -2.52 21.22 26.68
N ARG A 169 -3.45 20.29 26.89
CA ARG A 169 -3.71 19.15 25.99
C ARG A 169 -5.16 19.22 25.53
N SER A 170 -5.37 19.12 24.23
CA SER A 170 -6.68 18.90 23.64
C SER A 170 -6.71 17.51 23.03
N LYS A 171 -7.66 16.67 23.46
CA LYS A 171 -7.89 15.35 22.88
C LYS A 171 -9.25 15.36 22.21
N GLY A 172 -9.28 14.99 20.94
CA GLY A 172 -10.50 14.80 20.20
C GLY A 172 -10.55 13.40 19.57
N SER A 173 -11.73 12.81 19.56
CA SER A 173 -11.98 11.57 18.83
C SER A 173 -13.12 11.83 17.84
N LYS A 174 -12.85 11.57 16.57
CA LYS A 174 -13.85 11.66 15.51
C LYS A 174 -14.13 10.26 14.97
N GLU A 175 -15.36 9.82 15.16
CA GLU A 175 -15.83 8.56 14.58
C GLU A 175 -16.56 8.86 13.27
N GLN A 176 -16.07 8.30 12.18
CA GLN A 176 -16.71 8.38 10.88
C GLN A 176 -17.28 7.02 10.51
N ARG A 177 -18.60 6.94 10.36
CA ARG A 177 -19.29 5.73 9.94
C ARG A 177 -19.80 5.90 8.52
N LYS A 178 -19.46 4.96 7.64
CA LYS A 178 -20.00 4.87 6.28
C LYS A 178 -20.74 3.56 6.16
N ALA A 179 -21.97 3.61 5.64
CA ALA A 179 -22.75 2.42 5.32
C ALA A 179 -23.04 2.42 3.82
N ILE A 180 -22.81 1.28 3.18
CA ILE A 180 -23.10 1.05 1.77
C ILE A 180 -24.17 -0.05 1.73
N ILE A 181 -25.29 0.23 1.14
CA ILE A 181 -26.36 -0.74 0.90
C ILE A 181 -26.30 -1.15 -0.56
N ILE A 182 -26.27 -2.45 -0.79
CA ILE A 182 -26.20 -3.03 -2.13
C ILE A 182 -27.57 -3.55 -2.49
N MET A 183 -28.14 -2.98 -3.56
CA MET A 183 -29.43 -3.35 -4.09
C MET A 183 -29.31 -3.71 -5.56
N VAL A 184 -30.01 -4.76 -6.00
CA VAL A 184 -30.10 -5.19 -7.38
C VAL A 184 -31.55 -5.21 -7.83
N LYS A 185 -31.78 -4.67 -9.02
CA LYS A 185 -33.05 -4.77 -9.73
C LYS A 185 -32.78 -5.42 -11.08
N ALA A 186 -33.53 -6.46 -11.41
CA ALA A 186 -33.44 -7.12 -12.70
C ALA A 186 -34.76 -6.96 -13.46
N GLU A 187 -34.66 -6.69 -14.76
CA GLU A 187 -35.78 -6.63 -15.66
C GLU A 187 -35.47 -7.44 -16.92
N VAL A 188 -36.39 -8.30 -17.32
CA VAL A 188 -36.27 -9.02 -18.59
C VAL A 188 -36.85 -8.17 -19.69
N VAL A 189 -36.04 -7.93 -20.73
CA VAL A 189 -36.43 -7.13 -21.91
C VAL A 189 -36.32 -7.98 -23.19
N ASP A 190 -37.19 -7.73 -24.14
CA ASP A 190 -37.13 -8.30 -25.47
C ASP A 190 -35.95 -7.67 -26.27
N PRO A 191 -35.40 -8.34 -27.32
CA PRO A 191 -34.41 -7.73 -28.20
C PRO A 191 -34.80 -6.36 -28.77
N GLY A 192 -36.08 -6.05 -28.86
CA GLY A 192 -36.61 -4.74 -29.19
C GLY A 192 -36.62 -3.71 -28.08
N GLY A 193 -36.13 -4.06 -26.84
CA GLY A 193 -36.09 -3.17 -25.68
C GLY A 193 -37.40 -3.03 -24.92
N LYS A 194 -38.45 -3.78 -25.28
CA LYS A 194 -39.73 -3.79 -24.60
C LYS A 194 -39.63 -4.69 -23.37
N LYS A 195 -40.17 -4.22 -22.22
CA LYS A 195 -40.30 -5.01 -21.01
C LYS A 195 -41.29 -6.17 -21.25
N LEU A 196 -40.86 -7.35 -20.84
CA LEU A 196 -41.65 -8.58 -20.91
C LEU A 196 -42.44 -8.76 -19.62
#